data_99ce7a77ce6ca0dc93ae4a28ba635b00
#
_entry.id   99ce7a77ce6ca0dc93ae4a28ba635b00
#
_cell.length_a   1.000
_cell.length_b   1.000
_cell.length_c   1.000
_cell.angle_alpha   90.00
_cell.angle_beta   90.00
_cell.angle_gamma   90.00
#
_symmetry.space_group_name_H-M   'P 1'
#
loop_
_entity.id
_entity.type
_entity.pdbx_description
1 polymer ?
#
loop_
_entity_poly.entity_id
_entity_poly.type
_entity_poly.pdbx_seq_one_letter_code
_entity_poly.pdbx_strand_id
1 'polypeptide(L)'
;MVVCLTWGLHFIVIKIAVSEPIPPLFYAATRVTLVTVLLLPWMKWHAGQMKWIFLGGFCLAGLNYALLFTGLTMTTAAAAAIAVETYMPFSIILSVIVFKEKLGFWRILGIILAFIGVMVIASGKPKGIAGPLYTLGIILLVIAAMSEATGAIIVKKVKQVGPLQLLVWFTFVGSLVLWPLTFIFEDGQTQALSADNRGLFIMAILYSAVLASILSHGGYYWLLQRLPIHTVAPSGLMMAVIAVIAAWLILDEPLTLRLIMGGALTLTGIAIILYRNRYRDLEEDDPVVSSDLPQPLP
;
A
#
# COMPACT_ATOMS: atom_id res chain seq x y z
N MET A 1 -10.50 12.86 -1.40
CA MET A 1 -11.40 12.10 -2.28
C MET A 1 -10.70 11.59 -3.54
N VAL A 2 -10.09 12.44 -4.38
CA VAL A 2 -9.39 12.01 -5.62
C VAL A 2 -8.33 10.94 -5.34
N VAL A 3 -7.45 11.13 -4.34
CA VAL A 3 -6.42 10.17 -3.94
C VAL A 3 -7.01 8.81 -3.58
N CYS A 4 -8.09 8.78 -2.79
CA CYS A 4 -8.75 7.54 -2.39
C CYS A 4 -9.36 6.79 -3.59
N LEU A 5 -9.98 7.54 -4.52
CA LEU A 5 -10.54 6.97 -5.75
C LEU A 5 -9.45 6.39 -6.64
N THR A 6 -8.38 7.15 -6.89
CA THR A 6 -7.30 6.69 -7.76
C THR A 6 -6.57 5.47 -7.18
N TRP A 7 -6.30 5.44 -5.89
CA TRP A 7 -5.67 4.27 -5.27
C TRP A 7 -6.63 3.08 -5.15
N GLY A 8 -7.91 3.30 -4.81
CA GLY A 8 -8.90 2.23 -4.75
C GLY A 8 -9.11 1.56 -6.11
N LEU A 9 -9.29 2.36 -7.17
CA LEU A 9 -9.41 1.85 -8.53
C LEU A 9 -8.11 1.25 -9.08
N HIS A 10 -6.96 1.61 -8.53
CA HIS A 10 -5.68 1.06 -8.96
C HIS A 10 -5.58 -0.45 -8.77
N PHE A 11 -6.16 -1.01 -7.70
CA PHE A 11 -6.23 -2.47 -7.52
C PHE A 11 -6.99 -3.15 -8.66
N ILE A 12 -8.05 -2.51 -9.16
CA ILE A 12 -8.84 -3.02 -10.28
C ILE A 12 -8.02 -2.97 -11.57
N VAL A 13 -7.37 -1.83 -11.83
CA VAL A 13 -6.54 -1.64 -13.03
C VAL A 13 -5.39 -2.67 -13.06
N ILE A 14 -4.71 -2.86 -11.93
CA ILE A 14 -3.65 -3.88 -11.84
C ILE A 14 -4.26 -5.27 -12.08
N LYS A 15 -5.37 -5.60 -11.40
CA LYS A 15 -5.98 -6.94 -11.50
C LYS A 15 -6.37 -7.25 -12.94
N ILE A 16 -6.96 -6.31 -13.67
CA ILE A 16 -7.26 -6.45 -15.09
C ILE A 16 -5.96 -6.67 -15.88
N ALA A 17 -4.96 -5.81 -15.69
CA ALA A 17 -3.70 -5.87 -16.41
C ALA A 17 -2.96 -7.20 -16.21
N VAL A 18 -2.87 -7.70 -14.97
CA VAL A 18 -2.14 -8.95 -14.65
C VAL A 18 -2.99 -10.22 -14.78
N SER A 19 -4.27 -10.12 -15.11
CA SER A 19 -5.14 -11.27 -15.45
C SER A 19 -5.01 -11.66 -16.91
N GLU A 20 -4.53 -10.78 -17.76
CA GLU A 20 -4.12 -11.04 -19.13
C GLU A 20 -2.71 -11.64 -19.18
N PRO A 21 -2.16 -12.03 -20.35
CA PRO A 21 -0.82 -12.60 -20.44
C PRO A 21 0.30 -11.55 -20.23
N ILE A 22 0.10 -10.66 -19.25
CA ILE A 22 1.05 -9.62 -18.85
C ILE A 22 1.73 -10.04 -17.55
N PRO A 23 3.04 -10.29 -17.55
CA PRO A 23 3.75 -10.68 -16.34
C PRO A 23 3.69 -9.58 -15.28
N PRO A 24 3.31 -9.88 -14.02
CA PRO A 24 3.08 -8.88 -12.97
C PRO A 24 4.35 -8.10 -12.59
N LEU A 25 5.51 -8.73 -12.52
CA LEU A 25 6.77 -8.04 -12.21
C LEU A 25 7.22 -7.14 -13.37
N PHE A 26 6.99 -7.59 -14.62
CA PHE A 26 7.23 -6.76 -15.81
C PHE A 26 6.35 -5.51 -15.81
N TYR A 27 5.08 -5.67 -15.49
CA TYR A 27 4.16 -4.54 -15.32
C TYR A 27 4.67 -3.57 -14.24
N ALA A 28 5.05 -4.10 -13.06
CA ALA A 28 5.58 -3.30 -11.96
C ALA A 28 6.88 -2.57 -12.34
N ALA A 29 7.83 -3.28 -13.00
CA ALA A 29 9.10 -2.72 -13.47
C ALA A 29 8.89 -1.57 -14.46
N THR A 30 8.03 -1.78 -15.47
CA THR A 30 7.72 -0.77 -16.49
C THR A 30 7.06 0.46 -15.85
N ARG A 31 6.11 0.26 -14.92
CA ARG A 31 5.46 1.34 -14.19
C ARG A 31 6.47 2.23 -13.45
N VAL A 32 7.32 1.61 -12.60
CA VAL A 32 8.27 2.40 -11.78
C VAL A 32 9.34 3.05 -12.64
N THR A 33 9.74 2.42 -13.74
CA THR A 33 10.65 3.01 -14.72
C THR A 33 10.04 4.25 -15.37
N LEU A 34 8.77 4.18 -15.78
CA LEU A 34 8.06 5.34 -16.35
C LEU A 34 7.99 6.50 -15.35
N VAL A 35 7.65 6.22 -14.07
CA VAL A 35 7.63 7.24 -13.02
C VAL A 35 9.03 7.86 -12.84
N THR A 36 10.08 7.02 -12.82
CA THR A 36 11.46 7.49 -12.71
C THR A 36 11.84 8.42 -13.87
N VAL A 37 11.52 8.03 -15.11
CA VAL A 37 11.80 8.85 -16.30
C VAL A 37 11.06 10.18 -16.26
N LEU A 38 9.76 10.16 -15.91
CA LEU A 38 8.95 11.39 -15.82
C LEU A 38 9.42 12.33 -14.71
N LEU A 39 9.94 11.80 -13.61
CA LEU A 39 10.42 12.59 -12.48
C LEU A 39 11.93 12.80 -12.48
N LEU A 40 12.65 12.35 -13.51
CA LEU A 40 14.11 12.50 -13.61
C LEU A 40 14.62 13.95 -13.38
N PRO A 41 13.93 15.01 -13.84
CA PRO A 41 14.35 16.39 -13.56
C PRO A 41 14.39 16.77 -12.07
N TRP A 42 13.64 16.07 -11.23
CA TRP A 42 13.62 16.28 -9.77
C TRP A 42 14.65 15.43 -9.02
N MET A 43 15.36 14.54 -9.72
CA MET A 43 16.34 13.65 -9.11
C MET A 43 17.59 14.41 -8.70
N LYS A 44 17.80 14.54 -7.38
CA LYS A 44 18.98 15.22 -6.81
C LYS A 44 19.71 14.28 -5.86
N TRP A 45 21.03 14.36 -5.86
CA TRP A 45 21.87 13.58 -4.96
C TRP A 45 21.89 14.21 -3.57
N HIS A 46 21.64 13.40 -2.54
CA HIS A 46 21.60 13.84 -1.14
C HIS A 46 22.75 13.19 -0.36
N ALA A 47 23.92 13.84 -0.36
CA ALA A 47 25.11 13.32 0.32
C ALA A 47 24.82 12.96 1.80
N GLY A 48 25.32 11.82 2.22
CA GLY A 48 25.12 11.29 3.59
C GLY A 48 23.76 10.64 3.87
N GLN A 49 22.75 10.84 3.01
CA GLN A 49 21.41 10.27 3.21
C GLN A 49 21.09 9.14 2.22
N MET A 50 21.90 8.97 1.18
CA MET A 50 21.61 8.01 0.09
C MET A 50 21.41 6.59 0.58
N LYS A 51 22.15 6.13 1.59
CA LYS A 51 21.95 4.78 2.17
C LYS A 51 20.53 4.56 2.67
N TRP A 52 19.94 5.56 3.30
CA TRP A 52 18.56 5.49 3.81
C TRP A 52 17.53 5.58 2.67
N ILE A 53 17.83 6.41 1.67
CA ILE A 53 17.00 6.54 0.46
C ILE A 53 17.00 5.22 -0.33
N PHE A 54 18.17 4.60 -0.54
CA PHE A 54 18.27 3.31 -1.23
C PHE A 54 17.57 2.18 -0.45
N LEU A 55 17.78 2.11 0.86
CA LEU A 55 17.15 1.10 1.71
C LEU A 55 15.62 1.31 1.78
N GLY A 56 15.17 2.56 1.89
CA GLY A 56 13.76 2.91 1.82
C GLY A 56 13.14 2.55 0.47
N GLY A 57 13.82 2.88 -0.63
CA GLY A 57 13.38 2.53 -1.99
C GLY A 57 13.32 1.03 -2.23
N PHE A 58 14.29 0.27 -1.72
CA PHE A 58 14.26 -1.19 -1.76
C PHE A 58 13.01 -1.75 -1.05
N CYS A 59 12.71 -1.25 0.16
CA CYS A 59 11.53 -1.71 0.91
C CYS A 59 10.22 -1.24 0.27
N LEU A 60 10.12 0.05 -0.15
CA LEU A 60 8.87 0.67 -0.59
C LEU A 60 8.50 0.35 -2.03
N ALA A 61 9.48 0.21 -2.92
CA ALA A 61 9.22 0.04 -4.34
C ALA A 61 9.85 -1.24 -4.93
N GLY A 62 10.94 -1.74 -4.37
CA GLY A 62 11.54 -3.01 -4.79
C GLY A 62 10.75 -4.19 -4.24
N LEU A 63 10.96 -4.50 -2.96
CA LEU A 63 10.39 -5.67 -2.31
C LEU A 63 8.86 -5.57 -2.17
N ASN A 64 8.33 -4.41 -1.76
CA ASN A 64 6.89 -4.22 -1.64
C ASN A 64 6.18 -4.52 -2.95
N TYR A 65 6.58 -3.91 -4.06
CA TYR A 65 5.90 -4.11 -5.34
C TYR A 65 6.11 -5.53 -5.90
N ALA A 66 7.28 -6.12 -5.72
CA ALA A 66 7.49 -7.51 -6.13
C ALA A 66 6.48 -8.44 -5.46
N LEU A 67 6.30 -8.32 -4.15
CA LEU A 67 5.38 -9.13 -3.37
C LEU A 67 3.90 -8.77 -3.63
N LEU A 68 3.59 -7.48 -3.73
CA LEU A 68 2.24 -6.99 -3.96
C LEU A 68 1.68 -7.45 -5.30
N PHE A 69 2.44 -7.23 -6.39
CA PHE A 69 1.96 -7.58 -7.72
C PHE A 69 1.87 -9.11 -7.90
N THR A 70 2.85 -9.87 -7.38
CA THR A 70 2.76 -11.33 -7.37
C THR A 70 1.59 -11.83 -6.50
N GLY A 71 1.40 -11.29 -5.30
CA GLY A 71 0.29 -11.66 -4.42
C GLY A 71 -1.08 -11.34 -5.04
N LEU A 72 -1.20 -10.25 -5.78
CA LEU A 72 -2.44 -9.84 -6.43
C LEU A 72 -2.87 -10.80 -7.55
N THR A 73 -1.93 -11.47 -8.26
CA THR A 73 -2.31 -12.51 -9.24
C THR A 73 -2.97 -13.71 -8.58
N MET A 74 -2.60 -14.00 -7.34
CA MET A 74 -3.07 -15.16 -6.56
C MET A 74 -4.31 -14.88 -5.71
N THR A 75 -4.79 -13.61 -5.67
CA THR A 75 -5.90 -13.18 -4.82
C THR A 75 -6.96 -12.42 -5.61
N THR A 76 -8.05 -12.06 -4.95
CA THR A 76 -9.02 -11.10 -5.47
C THR A 76 -8.55 -9.67 -5.20
N ALA A 77 -8.97 -8.71 -6.04
CA ALA A 77 -8.61 -7.30 -5.86
C ALA A 77 -9.16 -6.74 -4.54
N ALA A 78 -10.38 -7.14 -4.17
CA ALA A 78 -11.00 -6.77 -2.89
C ALA A 78 -10.20 -7.28 -1.68
N ALA A 79 -9.78 -8.55 -1.70
CA ALA A 79 -8.99 -9.12 -0.62
C ALA A 79 -7.59 -8.49 -0.53
N ALA A 80 -6.97 -8.21 -1.66
CA ALA A 80 -5.67 -7.55 -1.72
C ALA A 80 -5.73 -6.14 -1.11
N ALA A 81 -6.74 -5.35 -1.48
CA ALA A 81 -6.91 -3.99 -0.97
C ALA A 81 -7.08 -3.94 0.56
N ILE A 82 -7.74 -4.96 1.15
CA ILE A 82 -7.87 -5.04 2.61
C ILE A 82 -6.57 -5.56 3.24
N ALA A 83 -5.92 -6.57 2.63
CA ALA A 83 -4.72 -7.17 3.19
C ALA A 83 -3.54 -6.19 3.29
N VAL A 84 -3.38 -5.29 2.32
CA VAL A 84 -2.31 -4.28 2.35
C VAL A 84 -2.51 -3.24 3.46
N GLU A 85 -3.72 -3.05 3.97
CA GLU A 85 -3.98 -2.16 5.10
C GLU A 85 -3.31 -2.63 6.40
N THR A 86 -2.82 -3.87 6.46
CA THR A 86 -1.94 -4.33 7.54
C THR A 86 -0.64 -3.55 7.64
N TYR A 87 -0.33 -2.70 6.66
CA TYR A 87 0.71 -1.68 6.75
C TYR A 87 0.57 -0.84 8.03
N MET A 88 -0.66 -0.44 8.40
CA MET A 88 -0.90 0.39 9.57
C MET A 88 -0.49 -0.30 10.90
N PRO A 89 -0.99 -1.52 11.23
CA PRO A 89 -0.51 -2.24 12.41
C PRO A 89 0.99 -2.51 12.41
N PHE A 90 1.59 -2.88 11.25
CA PHE A 90 3.04 -3.05 11.19
C PHE A 90 3.80 -1.75 11.46
N SER A 91 3.33 -0.61 10.93
CA SER A 91 3.95 0.69 11.18
C SER A 91 3.99 1.04 12.68
N ILE A 92 2.93 0.70 13.41
CA ILE A 92 2.86 0.92 14.86
C ILE A 92 3.80 -0.02 15.61
N ILE A 93 3.78 -1.32 15.28
CA ILE A 93 4.68 -2.29 15.91
C ILE A 93 6.15 -1.86 15.72
N LEU A 94 6.52 -1.48 14.49
CA LEU A 94 7.86 -1.00 14.19
C LEU A 94 8.20 0.32 14.89
N SER A 95 7.24 1.24 15.00
CA SER A 95 7.41 2.50 15.73
C SER A 95 7.73 2.24 17.20
N VAL A 96 7.02 1.31 17.84
CA VAL A 96 7.28 0.89 19.23
C VAL A 96 8.68 0.30 19.39
N ILE A 97 9.08 -0.58 18.48
CA ILE A 97 10.41 -1.23 18.53
C ILE A 97 11.53 -0.22 18.31
N VAL A 98 11.39 0.66 17.31
CA VAL A 98 12.46 1.59 16.88
C VAL A 98 12.52 2.83 17.75
N PHE A 99 11.36 3.41 18.08
CA PHE A 99 11.27 4.67 18.83
C PHE A 99 10.92 4.48 20.32
N LYS A 100 10.71 3.22 20.76
CA LYS A 100 10.35 2.87 22.15
C LYS A 100 9.05 3.55 22.63
N GLU A 101 8.10 3.77 21.71
CA GLU A 101 6.79 4.31 22.04
C GLU A 101 6.00 3.33 22.92
N LYS A 102 5.16 3.84 23.82
CA LYS A 102 4.28 2.99 24.65
C LYS A 102 3.03 2.59 23.83
N LEU A 103 2.68 1.31 23.89
CA LEU A 103 1.43 0.79 23.33
C LEU A 103 0.32 0.88 24.38
N GLY A 104 -0.73 1.63 24.08
CA GLY A 104 -1.96 1.57 24.86
C GLY A 104 -2.83 0.37 24.48
N PHE A 105 -3.69 -0.07 25.40
CA PHE A 105 -4.59 -1.22 25.23
C PHE A 105 -5.38 -1.18 23.92
N TRP A 106 -5.97 -0.06 23.55
CA TRP A 106 -6.77 0.09 22.35
C TRP A 106 -5.97 -0.10 21.05
N ARG A 107 -4.69 0.31 21.03
CA ARG A 107 -3.81 0.06 19.88
C ARG A 107 -3.50 -1.43 19.74
N ILE A 108 -3.25 -2.12 20.86
CA ILE A 108 -3.04 -3.57 20.86
C ILE A 108 -4.30 -4.29 20.34
N LEU A 109 -5.48 -3.93 20.84
CA LEU A 109 -6.75 -4.49 20.39
C LEU A 109 -6.96 -4.27 18.88
N GLY A 110 -6.72 -3.06 18.39
CA GLY A 110 -6.84 -2.74 16.98
C GLY A 110 -5.88 -3.56 16.09
N ILE A 111 -4.63 -3.73 16.53
CA ILE A 111 -3.63 -4.57 15.84
C ILE A 111 -4.11 -6.03 15.79
N ILE A 112 -4.57 -6.59 16.90
CA ILE A 112 -5.07 -7.97 16.98
C ILE A 112 -6.27 -8.15 16.04
N LEU A 113 -7.26 -7.25 16.08
CA LEU A 113 -8.43 -7.30 15.21
C LEU A 113 -8.05 -7.24 13.72
N ALA A 114 -7.11 -6.37 13.36
CA ALA A 114 -6.67 -6.24 11.97
C ALA A 114 -6.04 -7.55 11.46
N PHE A 115 -5.16 -8.18 12.24
CA PHE A 115 -4.55 -9.46 11.84
C PHE A 115 -5.54 -10.62 11.83
N ILE A 116 -6.46 -10.70 12.81
CA ILE A 116 -7.51 -11.72 12.82
C ILE A 116 -8.39 -11.55 11.56
N GLY A 117 -8.76 -10.32 11.20
CA GLY A 117 -9.54 -10.05 10.00
C GLY A 117 -8.86 -10.56 8.74
N VAL A 118 -7.58 -10.31 8.57
CA VAL A 118 -6.82 -10.81 7.41
C VAL A 118 -6.67 -12.34 7.44
N MET A 119 -6.52 -12.96 8.61
CA MET A 119 -6.52 -14.42 8.71
C MET A 119 -7.86 -15.02 8.29
N VAL A 120 -8.98 -14.38 8.65
CA VAL A 120 -10.33 -14.81 8.19
C VAL A 120 -10.42 -14.70 6.67
N ILE A 121 -9.93 -13.62 6.05
CA ILE A 121 -9.88 -13.48 4.59
C ILE A 121 -9.01 -14.59 3.97
N ALA A 122 -7.81 -14.83 4.52
CA ALA A 122 -6.87 -15.84 4.00
C ALA A 122 -7.44 -17.27 4.04
N SER A 123 -8.36 -17.56 4.96
CA SER A 123 -9.06 -18.85 5.02
C SER A 123 -10.14 -18.99 3.95
N GLY A 124 -10.38 -17.96 3.13
CA GLY A 124 -11.35 -17.96 2.04
C GLY A 124 -10.97 -18.94 0.92
N LYS A 125 -11.98 -19.29 0.12
CA LYS A 125 -11.82 -20.12 -1.08
C LYS A 125 -12.65 -19.48 -2.20
N PRO A 126 -12.18 -18.39 -2.82
CA PRO A 126 -12.90 -17.78 -3.92
C PRO A 126 -12.94 -18.73 -5.13
N LYS A 127 -14.00 -18.65 -5.92
CA LYS A 127 -14.14 -19.46 -7.14
C LYS A 127 -13.00 -19.11 -8.11
N GLY A 128 -12.44 -20.13 -8.76
CA GLY A 128 -11.39 -19.97 -9.77
C GLY A 128 -9.96 -19.83 -9.24
N ILE A 129 -9.75 -19.76 -7.93
CA ILE A 129 -8.42 -19.72 -7.33
C ILE A 129 -8.27 -20.90 -6.36
N ALA A 130 -7.19 -21.68 -6.52
CA ALA A 130 -6.90 -22.77 -5.58
C ALA A 130 -6.67 -22.23 -4.16
N GLY A 131 -7.28 -22.85 -3.15
CA GLY A 131 -7.23 -22.38 -1.78
C GLY A 131 -5.80 -22.11 -1.24
N PRO A 132 -4.83 -23.05 -1.43
CA PRO A 132 -3.45 -22.81 -1.00
C PRO A 132 -2.79 -21.61 -1.73
N LEU A 133 -3.07 -21.44 -3.02
CA LEU A 133 -2.54 -20.32 -3.81
C LEU A 133 -3.12 -18.99 -3.33
N TYR A 134 -4.42 -18.95 -3.04
CA TYR A 134 -5.07 -17.77 -2.47
C TYR A 134 -4.48 -17.37 -1.12
N THR A 135 -4.27 -18.35 -0.22
CA THR A 135 -3.65 -18.11 1.08
C THR A 135 -2.21 -17.59 0.92
N LEU A 136 -1.43 -18.18 0.00
CA LEU A 136 -0.09 -17.71 -0.31
C LEU A 136 -0.11 -16.26 -0.81
N GLY A 137 -1.03 -15.91 -1.69
CA GLY A 137 -1.21 -14.55 -2.17
C GLY A 137 -1.47 -13.56 -1.03
N ILE A 138 -2.35 -13.90 -0.08
CA ILE A 138 -2.60 -13.05 1.10
C ILE A 138 -1.33 -12.92 1.97
N ILE A 139 -0.56 -14.00 2.16
CA ILE A 139 0.71 -13.96 2.90
C ILE A 139 1.70 -13.00 2.21
N LEU A 140 1.84 -13.08 0.88
CA LEU A 140 2.71 -12.17 0.12
C LEU A 140 2.28 -10.70 0.28
N LEU A 141 0.98 -10.42 0.26
CA LEU A 141 0.44 -9.07 0.48
C LEU A 141 0.72 -8.55 1.90
N VAL A 142 0.60 -9.41 2.90
CA VAL A 142 0.94 -9.05 4.30
C VAL A 142 2.43 -8.77 4.46
N ILE A 143 3.30 -9.56 3.81
CA ILE A 143 4.75 -9.32 3.81
C ILE A 143 5.07 -8.04 3.02
N ALA A 144 4.36 -7.76 1.92
CA ALA A 144 4.48 -6.50 1.19
C ALA A 144 4.13 -5.30 2.09
N ALA A 145 3.04 -5.37 2.83
CA ALA A 145 2.64 -4.34 3.80
C ALA A 145 3.68 -4.15 4.93
N MET A 146 4.29 -5.23 5.42
CA MET A 146 5.39 -5.15 6.38
C MET A 146 6.64 -4.48 5.78
N SER A 147 6.96 -4.80 4.52
CA SER A 147 8.07 -4.15 3.81
C SER A 147 7.81 -2.65 3.64
N GLU A 148 6.59 -2.27 3.28
CA GLU A 148 6.17 -0.88 3.17
C GLU A 148 6.29 -0.13 4.51
N ALA A 149 5.80 -0.70 5.58
CA ALA A 149 5.93 -0.14 6.93
C ALA A 149 7.40 0.03 7.34
N THR A 150 8.25 -0.94 7.02
CA THR A 150 9.69 -0.87 7.28
C THR A 150 10.32 0.28 6.50
N GLY A 151 10.01 0.40 5.22
CA GLY A 151 10.47 1.50 4.37
C GLY A 151 10.03 2.86 4.90
N ALA A 152 8.78 3.00 5.34
CA ALA A 152 8.27 4.24 5.93
C ALA A 152 9.02 4.65 7.20
N ILE A 153 9.37 3.70 8.08
CA ILE A 153 10.19 3.97 9.27
C ILE A 153 11.62 4.39 8.88
N ILE A 154 12.20 3.77 7.87
CA ILE A 154 13.55 4.12 7.37
C ILE A 154 13.53 5.55 6.82
N VAL A 155 12.51 5.93 6.06
CA VAL A 155 12.36 7.26 5.46
C VAL A 155 12.26 8.36 6.50
N LYS A 156 11.77 8.09 7.72
CA LYS A 156 11.80 9.07 8.83
C LYS A 156 13.22 9.52 9.21
N LYS A 157 14.26 8.76 8.83
CA LYS A 157 15.67 9.16 9.01
C LYS A 157 16.17 10.11 7.91
N VAL A 158 15.44 10.26 6.82
CA VAL A 158 15.78 11.17 5.72
C VAL A 158 15.18 12.54 6.02
N LYS A 159 16.02 13.56 6.01
CA LYS A 159 15.65 14.94 6.36
C LYS A 159 15.81 15.88 5.17
N GLN A 160 14.91 16.85 5.05
CA GLN A 160 14.99 17.94 4.07
C GLN A 160 15.03 17.48 2.59
N VAL A 161 14.44 16.31 2.29
CA VAL A 161 14.27 15.80 0.93
C VAL A 161 12.81 15.91 0.53
N GLY A 162 12.55 16.57 -0.58
CA GLY A 162 11.18 16.79 -1.05
C GLY A 162 10.48 15.48 -1.47
N PRO A 163 9.14 15.42 -1.39
CA PRO A 163 8.37 14.22 -1.71
C PRO A 163 8.63 13.66 -3.11
N LEU A 164 8.69 14.51 -4.13
CA LEU A 164 8.97 14.08 -5.51
C LEU A 164 10.40 13.56 -5.67
N GLN A 165 11.35 14.11 -4.90
CA GLN A 165 12.74 13.62 -4.89
C GLN A 165 12.84 12.25 -4.25
N LEU A 166 12.09 11.97 -3.19
CA LEU A 166 11.99 10.64 -2.60
C LEU A 166 11.31 9.67 -3.58
N LEU A 167 10.22 10.09 -4.20
CA LEU A 167 9.47 9.25 -5.14
C LEU A 167 10.35 8.81 -6.32
N VAL A 168 11.11 9.72 -6.95
CA VAL A 168 11.98 9.35 -8.07
C VAL A 168 13.09 8.39 -7.65
N TRP A 169 13.68 8.57 -6.47
CA TRP A 169 14.70 7.65 -5.97
C TRP A 169 14.11 6.28 -5.63
N PHE A 170 12.93 6.23 -5.02
CA PHE A 170 12.28 4.95 -4.69
C PHE A 170 11.90 4.17 -5.93
N THR A 171 11.32 4.85 -6.94
CA THR A 171 10.98 4.19 -8.20
C THR A 171 12.20 3.79 -9.00
N PHE A 172 13.29 4.56 -8.95
CA PHE A 172 14.57 4.18 -9.54
C PHE A 172 15.14 2.90 -8.89
N VAL A 173 15.23 2.86 -7.56
CA VAL A 173 15.67 1.66 -6.84
C VAL A 173 14.73 0.48 -7.10
N GLY A 174 13.41 0.73 -7.11
CA GLY A 174 12.41 -0.26 -7.48
C GLY A 174 12.66 -0.84 -8.87
N SER A 175 12.99 -0.02 -9.86
CA SER A 175 13.30 -0.49 -11.21
C SER A 175 14.55 -1.37 -11.24
N LEU A 176 15.60 -1.01 -10.49
CA LEU A 176 16.81 -1.82 -10.37
C LEU A 176 16.56 -3.20 -9.76
N VAL A 177 15.55 -3.32 -8.89
CA VAL A 177 15.17 -4.61 -8.28
C VAL A 177 14.22 -5.40 -9.18
N LEU A 178 13.20 -4.75 -9.75
CA LEU A 178 12.13 -5.42 -10.45
C LEU A 178 12.54 -5.93 -11.85
N TRP A 179 13.43 -5.21 -12.57
CA TRP A 179 13.91 -5.67 -13.87
C TRP A 179 14.67 -7.01 -13.80
N PRO A 180 15.65 -7.22 -12.90
CA PRO A 180 16.23 -8.54 -12.73
C PRO A 180 15.21 -9.60 -12.35
N LEU A 181 14.26 -9.29 -11.44
CA LEU A 181 13.26 -10.25 -10.99
C LEU A 181 12.34 -10.71 -12.13
N THR A 182 11.87 -9.80 -12.99
CA THR A 182 11.03 -10.20 -14.13
C THR A 182 11.78 -11.07 -15.12
N PHE A 183 13.06 -10.80 -15.38
CA PHE A 183 13.86 -11.63 -16.30
C PHE A 183 14.25 -13.00 -15.73
N ILE A 184 14.28 -13.14 -14.39
CA ILE A 184 14.63 -14.39 -13.71
C ILE A 184 13.39 -15.27 -13.49
N PHE A 185 12.27 -14.68 -13.14
CA PHE A 185 11.09 -15.40 -12.64
C PHE A 185 9.87 -15.39 -13.56
N GLU A 186 9.91 -14.60 -14.64
CA GLU A 186 8.79 -14.46 -15.55
C GLU A 186 9.23 -14.64 -17.00
N ASP A 187 8.33 -15.23 -17.79
CA ASP A 187 8.45 -15.35 -19.25
C ASP A 187 7.30 -14.56 -19.90
N GLY A 188 7.43 -14.27 -21.20
CA GLY A 188 6.34 -13.67 -21.98
C GLY A 188 6.24 -12.15 -21.89
N GLN A 189 7.29 -11.42 -21.47
CA GLN A 189 7.31 -9.96 -21.44
C GLN A 189 6.95 -9.32 -22.78
N THR A 190 7.35 -9.95 -23.89
CA THR A 190 7.01 -9.49 -25.23
C THR A 190 5.52 -9.62 -25.58
N GLN A 191 4.81 -10.52 -24.92
CA GLN A 191 3.36 -10.71 -25.14
C GLN A 191 2.54 -9.49 -24.66
N ALA A 192 3.02 -8.78 -23.64
CA ALA A 192 2.42 -7.52 -23.19
C ALA A 192 2.44 -6.43 -24.28
N LEU A 193 3.41 -6.50 -25.21
CA LEU A 193 3.57 -5.55 -26.32
C LEU A 193 2.93 -6.06 -27.63
N SER A 194 2.30 -7.24 -27.62
CA SER A 194 1.56 -7.77 -28.76
C SER A 194 0.42 -6.84 -29.16
N ALA A 195 -0.06 -6.94 -30.40
CA ALA A 195 -1.11 -6.07 -30.92
C ALA A 195 -2.38 -6.10 -30.07
N ASP A 196 -2.73 -7.28 -29.53
CA ASP A 196 -3.96 -7.48 -28.77
C ASP A 196 -3.88 -6.89 -27.33
N ASN A 197 -2.72 -6.93 -26.70
CA ASN A 197 -2.52 -6.54 -25.29
C ASN A 197 -1.95 -5.13 -25.13
N ARG A 198 -1.28 -4.59 -26.15
CA ARG A 198 -0.55 -3.32 -26.08
C ARG A 198 -1.41 -2.15 -25.62
N GLY A 199 -2.65 -2.06 -26.08
CA GLY A 199 -3.56 -0.98 -25.69
C GLY A 199 -3.87 -0.99 -24.20
N LEU A 200 -4.27 -2.16 -23.68
CA LEU A 200 -4.56 -2.38 -22.26
C LEU A 200 -3.32 -2.10 -21.41
N PHE A 201 -2.17 -2.66 -21.80
CA PHE A 201 -0.90 -2.50 -21.09
C PHE A 201 -0.51 -1.02 -20.97
N ILE A 202 -0.52 -0.27 -22.08
CA ILE A 202 -0.16 1.17 -22.09
C ILE A 202 -1.12 1.97 -21.21
N MET A 203 -2.44 1.75 -21.33
CA MET A 203 -3.43 2.47 -20.53
C MET A 203 -3.25 2.16 -19.03
N ALA A 204 -3.05 0.90 -18.67
CA ALA A 204 -2.84 0.49 -17.29
C ALA A 204 -1.54 1.07 -16.71
N ILE A 205 -0.45 1.09 -17.48
CA ILE A 205 0.84 1.69 -17.07
C ILE A 205 0.70 3.20 -16.90
N LEU A 206 0.06 3.90 -17.84
CA LEU A 206 -0.17 5.34 -17.74
C LEU A 206 -1.02 5.69 -16.52
N TYR A 207 -2.11 4.96 -16.30
CA TYR A 207 -2.92 5.13 -15.09
C TYR A 207 -2.08 4.94 -13.83
N SER A 208 -1.34 3.84 -13.76
CA SER A 208 -0.54 3.49 -12.58
C SER A 208 0.62 4.46 -12.34
N ALA A 209 1.31 4.90 -13.38
CA ALA A 209 2.44 5.81 -13.26
C ALA A 209 1.97 7.25 -12.98
N VAL A 210 1.01 7.77 -13.75
CA VAL A 210 0.62 9.17 -13.67
C VAL A 210 -0.41 9.38 -12.55
N LEU A 211 -1.53 8.67 -12.58
CA LEU A 211 -2.62 8.91 -11.63
C LEU A 211 -2.33 8.29 -10.26
N ALA A 212 -1.98 6.99 -10.20
CA ALA A 212 -1.78 6.33 -8.92
C ALA A 212 -0.43 6.68 -8.27
N SER A 213 0.65 6.91 -9.03
CA SER A 213 1.95 7.25 -8.46
C SER A 213 2.14 8.77 -8.34
N ILE A 214 2.21 9.50 -9.44
CA ILE A 214 2.60 10.92 -9.39
C ILE A 214 1.51 11.78 -8.75
N LEU A 215 0.28 11.68 -9.26
CA LEU A 215 -0.83 12.49 -8.77
C LEU A 215 -1.22 12.12 -7.34
N SER A 216 -1.41 10.82 -7.06
CA SER A 216 -1.94 10.40 -5.77
C SER A 216 -0.90 10.48 -4.66
N HIS A 217 0.34 10.03 -4.86
CA HIS A 217 1.39 10.21 -3.85
C HIS A 217 1.75 11.69 -3.70
N GLY A 218 1.87 12.45 -4.81
CA GLY A 218 2.10 13.89 -4.74
C GLY A 218 0.98 14.62 -4.01
N GLY A 219 -0.28 14.30 -4.32
CA GLY A 219 -1.46 14.85 -3.66
C GLY A 219 -1.55 14.46 -2.18
N TYR A 220 -1.26 13.20 -1.84
CA TYR A 220 -1.22 12.71 -0.47
C TYR A 220 -0.17 13.45 0.38
N TYR A 221 1.05 13.59 -0.14
CA TYR A 221 2.11 14.33 0.56
C TYR A 221 1.79 15.82 0.66
N TRP A 222 1.14 16.40 -0.36
CA TRP A 222 0.67 17.79 -0.31
C TRP A 222 -0.39 18.00 0.78
N LEU A 223 -1.31 17.03 0.95
CA LEU A 223 -2.31 17.04 2.02
C LEU A 223 -1.65 16.92 3.40
N LEU A 224 -0.67 16.01 3.56
CA LEU A 224 0.05 15.82 4.82
C LEU A 224 0.83 17.06 5.28
N GLN A 225 1.25 17.91 4.34
CA GLN A 225 1.93 19.17 4.66
C GLN A 225 0.97 20.29 5.09
N ARG A 226 -0.33 20.17 4.83
CA ARG A 226 -1.34 21.21 5.06
C ARG A 226 -2.43 20.84 6.04
N LEU A 227 -2.66 19.57 6.22
CA LEU A 227 -3.71 19.06 7.10
C LEU A 227 -3.09 18.18 8.19
N PRO A 228 -3.69 18.19 9.38
CA PRO A 228 -3.29 17.29 10.45
C PRO A 228 -3.37 15.84 10.00
N ILE A 229 -2.44 15.01 10.47
CA ILE A 229 -2.32 13.60 10.06
C ILE A 229 -3.60 12.80 10.32
N HIS A 230 -4.32 13.12 11.40
CA HIS A 230 -5.60 12.48 11.74
C HIS A 230 -6.72 12.73 10.71
N THR A 231 -6.61 13.79 9.90
CA THR A 231 -7.55 14.09 8.80
C THR A 231 -7.18 13.31 7.53
N VAL A 232 -5.90 13.06 7.31
CA VAL A 232 -5.40 12.42 6.09
C VAL A 232 -5.35 10.90 6.23
N ALA A 233 -4.99 10.39 7.40
CA ALA A 233 -4.81 8.95 7.65
C ALA A 233 -6.06 8.08 7.36
N PRO A 234 -7.33 8.52 7.57
CA PRO A 234 -8.50 7.73 7.19
C PRO A 234 -8.66 7.47 5.68
N SER A 235 -7.86 8.15 4.84
CA SER A 235 -7.90 7.92 3.38
C SER A 235 -7.59 6.47 2.98
N GLY A 236 -6.75 5.76 3.73
CA GLY A 236 -6.49 4.33 3.50
C GLY A 236 -7.75 3.48 3.66
N LEU A 237 -8.50 3.66 4.76
CA LEU A 237 -9.76 2.95 4.96
C LEU A 237 -10.76 3.21 3.81
N MET A 238 -10.87 4.46 3.37
CA MET A 238 -11.73 4.83 2.24
C MET A 238 -11.26 4.20 0.95
N MET A 239 -9.95 4.13 0.71
CA MET A 239 -9.36 3.44 -0.43
C MET A 239 -9.75 1.96 -0.47
N ALA A 240 -9.62 1.25 0.67
CA ALA A 240 -9.99 -0.17 0.76
C ALA A 240 -11.49 -0.39 0.48
N VAL A 241 -12.37 0.45 1.03
CA VAL A 241 -13.81 0.38 0.76
C VAL A 241 -14.12 0.60 -0.72
N ILE A 242 -13.52 1.63 -1.34
CA ILE A 242 -13.68 1.90 -2.78
C ILE A 242 -13.19 0.72 -3.61
N ALA A 243 -12.03 0.13 -3.27
CA ALA A 243 -11.50 -1.02 -3.98
C ALA A 243 -12.43 -2.24 -3.90
N VAL A 244 -13.00 -2.53 -2.73
CA VAL A 244 -13.96 -3.63 -2.55
C VAL A 244 -15.22 -3.41 -3.38
N ILE A 245 -15.81 -2.22 -3.34
CA ILE A 245 -16.99 -1.88 -4.13
C ILE A 245 -16.67 -1.97 -5.63
N ALA A 246 -15.54 -1.43 -6.06
CA ALA A 246 -15.14 -1.46 -7.46
C ALA A 246 -14.82 -2.88 -7.95
N ALA A 247 -14.21 -3.73 -7.11
CA ALA A 247 -13.97 -5.13 -7.44
C ALA A 247 -15.29 -5.91 -7.63
N TRP A 248 -16.26 -5.65 -6.78
CA TRP A 248 -17.60 -6.24 -6.94
C TRP A 248 -18.32 -5.75 -8.20
N LEU A 249 -18.29 -4.43 -8.49
CA LEU A 249 -19.04 -3.85 -9.61
C LEU A 249 -18.37 -4.05 -10.98
N ILE A 250 -17.02 -4.06 -11.03
CA ILE A 250 -16.27 -4.05 -12.29
C ILE A 250 -15.70 -5.43 -12.63
N LEU A 251 -15.26 -6.18 -11.61
CA LEU A 251 -14.63 -7.50 -11.80
C LEU A 251 -15.59 -8.66 -11.46
N ASP A 252 -16.84 -8.37 -11.08
CA ASP A 252 -17.81 -9.38 -10.62
C ASP A 252 -17.25 -10.27 -9.50
N GLU A 253 -16.32 -9.75 -8.67
CA GLU A 253 -15.75 -10.49 -7.55
C GLU A 253 -16.85 -10.77 -6.49
N PRO A 254 -17.03 -12.01 -6.05
CA PRO A 254 -18.08 -12.33 -5.09
C PRO A 254 -17.73 -11.77 -3.70
N LEU A 255 -18.65 -11.03 -3.10
CA LEU A 255 -18.55 -10.60 -1.70
C LEU A 255 -18.85 -11.80 -0.78
N THR A 256 -17.85 -12.64 -0.56
CA THR A 256 -18.01 -13.82 0.31
C THR A 256 -18.16 -13.39 1.77
N LEU A 257 -18.86 -14.20 2.57
CA LEU A 257 -19.03 -13.93 4.01
C LEU A 257 -17.68 -13.75 4.72
N ARG A 258 -16.65 -14.52 4.34
CA ARG A 258 -15.30 -14.40 4.90
C ARG A 258 -14.63 -13.08 4.53
N LEU A 259 -14.81 -12.60 3.30
CA LEU A 259 -14.32 -11.29 2.87
C LEU A 259 -15.00 -10.17 3.66
N ILE A 260 -16.32 -10.22 3.82
CA ILE A 260 -17.08 -9.21 4.56
C ILE A 260 -16.70 -9.20 6.03
N MET A 261 -16.72 -10.37 6.69
CA MET A 261 -16.39 -10.47 8.12
C MET A 261 -14.91 -10.10 8.39
N GLY A 262 -14.00 -10.67 7.63
CA GLY A 262 -12.57 -10.38 7.76
C GLY A 262 -12.25 -8.93 7.43
N GLY A 263 -12.86 -8.38 6.38
CA GLY A 263 -12.74 -6.97 6.01
C GLY A 263 -13.27 -6.04 7.10
N ALA A 264 -14.46 -6.31 7.63
CA ALA A 264 -15.04 -5.54 8.72
C ALA A 264 -14.13 -5.56 9.97
N LEU A 265 -13.60 -6.74 10.36
CA LEU A 265 -12.65 -6.86 11.47
C LEU A 265 -11.36 -6.06 11.22
N THR A 266 -10.76 -6.20 10.02
CA THR A 266 -9.54 -5.49 9.66
C THR A 266 -9.74 -3.98 9.70
N LEU A 267 -10.76 -3.49 9.01
CA LEU A 267 -11.03 -2.05 8.91
C LEU A 267 -11.44 -1.45 10.27
N THR A 268 -12.19 -2.19 11.09
CA THR A 268 -12.53 -1.76 12.46
C THR A 268 -11.27 -1.69 13.33
N GLY A 269 -10.38 -2.69 13.26
CA GLY A 269 -9.10 -2.67 13.96
C GLY A 269 -8.27 -1.44 13.61
N ILE A 270 -8.16 -1.12 12.33
CA ILE A 270 -7.43 0.06 11.83
C ILE A 270 -8.14 1.36 12.26
N ALA A 271 -9.48 1.40 12.21
CA ALA A 271 -10.24 2.56 12.66
C ALA A 271 -10.01 2.86 14.16
N ILE A 272 -9.96 1.83 15.01
CA ILE A 272 -9.62 1.97 16.44
C ILE A 272 -8.22 2.58 16.61
N ILE A 273 -7.24 2.10 15.84
CA ILE A 273 -5.88 2.63 15.85
C ILE A 273 -5.86 4.11 15.48
N LEU A 274 -6.51 4.48 14.37
CA LEU A 274 -6.53 5.85 13.88
C LEU A 274 -7.24 6.81 14.85
N TYR A 275 -8.37 6.37 15.39
CA TYR A 275 -9.13 7.14 16.36
C TYR A 275 -8.29 7.47 17.61
N ARG A 276 -7.56 6.47 18.13
CA ARG A 276 -6.71 6.66 19.32
C ARG A 276 -5.47 7.52 19.04
N ASN A 277 -4.88 7.44 17.86
CA ASN A 277 -3.79 8.34 17.47
C ASN A 277 -4.25 9.81 17.44
N ARG A 278 -5.46 10.06 16.91
CA ARG A 278 -6.05 11.41 16.91
C ARG A 278 -6.14 12.02 18.31
N TYR A 279 -6.59 11.24 19.31
CA TYR A 279 -6.72 11.75 20.68
C TYR A 279 -5.35 12.12 21.27
N ARG A 280 -4.33 11.32 21.04
CA ARG A 280 -2.99 11.62 21.54
C ARG A 280 -2.40 12.89 20.91
N ASP A 281 -2.57 13.07 19.62
CA ASP A 281 -2.07 14.26 18.92
C ASP A 281 -2.76 15.53 19.45
N LEU A 282 -4.07 15.47 19.80
CA LEU A 282 -4.80 16.56 20.42
C LEU A 282 -4.34 16.86 21.87
N GLU A 283 -3.96 15.83 22.62
CA GLU A 283 -3.42 15.99 23.98
C GLU A 283 -2.01 16.60 23.98
N GLU A 284 -1.20 16.34 22.95
CA GLU A 284 0.15 16.90 22.81
C GLU A 284 0.16 18.35 22.30
N ASP A 285 -0.82 18.75 21.46
CA ASP A 285 -0.89 20.06 20.83
C ASP A 285 -1.58 21.13 21.72
N ASP A 286 -2.44 20.75 22.68
CA ASP A 286 -3.14 21.70 23.56
C ASP A 286 -3.39 21.13 24.97
N PRO A 287 -2.51 21.43 25.95
CA PRO A 287 -2.67 20.96 27.32
C PRO A 287 -3.92 21.52 28.05
N VAL A 288 -4.59 22.56 27.52
CA VAL A 288 -5.82 23.12 28.07
C VAL A 288 -7.04 22.30 27.63
N VAL A 289 -7.03 21.73 26.43
CA VAL A 289 -8.10 20.85 25.95
C VAL A 289 -8.06 19.49 26.65
N SER A 290 -6.93 19.08 27.22
CA SER A 290 -6.79 17.83 27.96
C SER A 290 -7.66 17.76 29.23
N SER A 291 -8.08 18.88 29.79
CA SER A 291 -8.95 18.92 30.98
C SER A 291 -10.42 18.65 30.70
N ASP A 292 -10.88 18.87 29.45
CA ASP A 292 -12.28 18.76 29.05
C ASP A 292 -12.62 17.49 28.25
N LEU A 293 -11.61 16.68 27.95
CA LEU A 293 -11.84 15.40 27.28
C LEU A 293 -12.27 14.32 28.27
N PRO A 294 -13.25 13.46 27.92
CA PRO A 294 -13.63 12.34 28.78
C PRO A 294 -12.40 11.44 28.99
N GLN A 295 -12.08 11.23 30.28
CA GLN A 295 -10.95 10.37 30.68
C GLN A 295 -11.05 9.01 29.98
N PRO A 296 -9.95 8.49 29.43
CA PRO A 296 -9.96 7.18 28.79
C PRO A 296 -10.42 6.12 29.81
N LEU A 297 -11.42 5.34 29.43
CA LEU A 297 -11.80 4.15 30.18
C LEU A 297 -10.56 3.27 30.39
N PRO A 298 -10.42 2.68 31.57
CA PRO A 298 -9.23 1.95 32.01
C PRO A 298 -8.83 0.78 31.10
#